data_708bee4f7901bdca756bcb1a577fbd83
#
_entry.id   708bee4f7901bdca756bcb1a577fbd83
#
_cell.length_a   1.000
_cell.length_b   1.000
_cell.length_c   1.000
_cell.angle_alpha   90.00
_cell.angle_beta   90.00
_cell.angle_gamma   90.00
#
_symmetry.space_group_name_H-M   'P 1'
#
loop_
_entity.id
_entity.type
_entity.pdbx_description
1 polymer ?
#
loop_
_entity_poly.entity_id
_entity_poly.type
_entity_poly.pdbx_seq_one_letter_code
_entity_poly.pdbx_strand_id
1 'polypeptide(L)'
;MDIRQMKYFKTIVEEGTISKAAQVLHMAQPPLSIQLKQLEEELGITLLKRGNKQIELTDAGMRFYKRCLQILDLTEITKNELKESFQDVLRIGITSSNGGLIQQDNIKHFIEHYDHVQYRIYEGSTYEILDLLLSHNIDLGIVRTPFDTSKVNTFYLEKEPMIVIGKKEYFKRPISKMKDLKKIPLIIHQRYLPLINDYSLNKHIQIQIKVTCDDSRTSLIWANSGIGVAIVPLSSLSLNYDSSLEYAYLEDK
;
A
#
# COMPACT_ATOMS: atom_id res chain seq x y z
N MET A 1 3.35 -16.80 26.01
CA MET A 1 2.83 -15.77 25.06
C MET A 1 1.49 -16.24 24.50
N ASP A 2 0.45 -15.45 24.65
CA ASP A 2 -0.91 -15.76 24.19
C ASP A 2 -1.55 -14.58 23.46
N ILE A 3 -2.73 -14.80 22.82
CA ILE A 3 -3.47 -13.79 22.06
C ILE A 3 -3.92 -12.61 22.94
N ARG A 4 -4.19 -12.84 24.22
CA ARG A 4 -4.59 -11.81 25.16
C ARG A 4 -3.44 -10.87 25.47
N GLN A 5 -2.25 -11.42 25.70
CA GLN A 5 -1.02 -10.66 25.92
C GLN A 5 -0.64 -9.82 24.68
N MET A 6 -0.80 -10.36 23.47
CA MET A 6 -0.60 -9.61 22.23
C MET A 6 -1.58 -8.44 22.10
N LYS A 7 -2.86 -8.65 22.45
CA LYS A 7 -3.88 -7.59 22.46
C LYS A 7 -3.54 -6.51 23.50
N TYR A 8 -3.07 -6.90 24.68
CA TYR A 8 -2.65 -5.95 25.70
C TYR A 8 -1.45 -5.11 25.23
N PHE A 9 -0.44 -5.77 24.68
CA PHE A 9 0.73 -5.08 24.14
C PHE A 9 0.36 -4.10 23.02
N LYS A 10 -0.46 -4.53 22.05
CA LYS A 10 -0.98 -3.66 21.00
C LYS A 10 -1.65 -2.41 21.58
N THR A 11 -2.59 -2.58 22.51
CA THR A 11 -3.32 -1.46 23.12
C THR A 11 -2.38 -0.53 23.88
N ILE A 12 -1.38 -1.05 24.58
CA ILE A 12 -0.37 -0.22 25.28
C ILE A 12 0.40 0.66 24.31
N VAL A 13 0.78 0.11 23.15
CA VAL A 13 1.50 0.86 22.10
C VAL A 13 0.63 1.96 21.50
N GLU A 14 -0.62 1.64 21.18
CA GLU A 14 -1.56 2.58 20.55
C GLU A 14 -1.95 3.73 21.50
N GLU A 15 -2.15 3.45 22.78
CA GLU A 15 -2.51 4.46 23.79
C GLU A 15 -1.32 5.26 24.34
N GLY A 16 -0.10 4.80 24.08
CA GLY A 16 1.15 5.47 24.48
C GLY A 16 1.43 5.47 25.98
N THR A 17 0.52 4.96 26.82
CA THR A 17 0.71 4.77 28.28
C THR A 17 -0.04 3.56 28.80
N ILE A 18 0.53 2.86 29.80
CA ILE A 18 -0.13 1.70 30.41
C ILE A 18 -1.44 2.10 31.11
N SER A 19 -1.51 3.29 31.69
CA SER A 19 -2.74 3.77 32.36
C SER A 19 -3.90 3.97 31.40
N LYS A 20 -3.68 4.61 30.23
CA LYS A 20 -4.70 4.78 29.22
C LYS A 20 -5.11 3.44 28.60
N ALA A 21 -4.13 2.58 28.29
CA ALA A 21 -4.41 1.24 27.79
C ALA A 21 -5.27 0.42 28.76
N ALA A 22 -5.00 0.52 30.06
CA ALA A 22 -5.82 -0.14 31.08
C ALA A 22 -7.27 0.35 31.10
N GLN A 23 -7.49 1.66 30.92
CA GLN A 23 -8.84 2.23 30.78
C GLN A 23 -9.57 1.68 29.55
N VAL A 24 -8.91 1.67 28.40
CA VAL A 24 -9.47 1.11 27.14
C VAL A 24 -9.79 -0.37 27.27
N LEU A 25 -8.94 -1.12 28.01
CA LEU A 25 -9.13 -2.55 28.25
C LEU A 25 -10.09 -2.86 29.41
N HIS A 26 -10.67 -1.83 30.05
CA HIS A 26 -11.55 -1.96 31.21
C HIS A 26 -10.93 -2.79 32.34
N MET A 27 -9.66 -2.55 32.64
CA MET A 27 -8.92 -3.24 33.68
C MET A 27 -8.08 -2.28 34.53
N ALA A 28 -7.62 -2.72 35.70
CA ALA A 28 -6.68 -1.94 36.50
C ALA A 28 -5.27 -1.93 35.88
N GLN A 29 -4.52 -0.83 36.10
CA GLN A 29 -3.16 -0.70 35.57
C GLN A 29 -2.17 -1.76 36.11
N PRO A 30 -2.17 -2.15 37.41
CA PRO A 30 -1.20 -3.11 37.93
C PRO A 30 -1.24 -4.48 37.23
N PRO A 31 -2.39 -5.14 37.01
CA PRO A 31 -2.43 -6.40 36.28
C PRO A 31 -1.96 -6.26 34.84
N LEU A 32 -2.24 -5.16 34.14
CA LEU A 32 -1.76 -4.93 32.79
C LEU A 32 -0.22 -4.81 32.75
N SER A 33 0.35 -4.10 33.71
CA SER A 33 1.82 -3.96 33.85
C SER A 33 2.50 -5.29 34.13
N ILE A 34 1.86 -6.17 34.95
CA ILE A 34 2.36 -7.53 35.21
C ILE A 34 2.32 -8.38 33.95
N GLN A 35 1.23 -8.33 33.17
CA GLN A 35 1.12 -9.09 31.92
C GLN A 35 2.17 -8.66 30.89
N LEU A 36 2.46 -7.37 30.77
CA LEU A 36 3.53 -6.87 29.92
C LEU A 36 4.89 -7.41 30.38
N LYS A 37 5.17 -7.36 31.69
CA LYS A 37 6.43 -7.86 32.25
C LYS A 37 6.60 -9.36 32.00
N GLN A 38 5.56 -10.16 32.24
CA GLN A 38 5.55 -11.60 31.97
C GLN A 38 5.81 -11.90 30.48
N LEU A 39 5.24 -11.13 29.57
CA LEU A 39 5.47 -11.25 28.13
C LEU A 39 6.95 -10.97 27.78
N GLU A 40 7.53 -9.91 28.30
CA GLU A 40 8.95 -9.57 28.09
C GLU A 40 9.88 -10.62 28.69
N GLU A 41 9.57 -11.14 29.89
CA GLU A 41 10.31 -12.21 30.55
C GLU A 41 10.27 -13.52 29.74
N GLU A 42 9.10 -13.92 29.26
CA GLU A 42 8.92 -15.11 28.42
C GLU A 42 9.69 -15.01 27.10
N LEU A 43 9.68 -13.83 26.47
CA LEU A 43 10.40 -13.58 25.21
C LEU A 43 11.92 -13.36 25.43
N GLY A 44 12.35 -13.14 26.68
CA GLY A 44 13.74 -12.83 27.02
C GLY A 44 14.21 -11.48 26.46
N ILE A 45 13.30 -10.55 26.15
CA ILE A 45 13.63 -9.29 25.48
C ILE A 45 12.71 -8.16 25.94
N THR A 46 13.26 -6.95 26.09
CA THR A 46 12.50 -5.76 26.40
C THR A 46 11.84 -5.20 25.14
N LEU A 47 10.53 -5.07 25.16
CA LEU A 47 9.73 -4.56 24.04
C LEU A 47 9.49 -3.05 24.12
N LEU A 48 9.40 -2.51 25.35
CA LEU A 48 9.11 -1.11 25.61
C LEU A 48 10.18 -0.45 26.47
N LYS A 49 10.63 0.73 26.07
CA LYS A 49 11.43 1.64 26.91
C LYS A 49 10.47 2.50 27.74
N ARG A 50 10.68 2.50 29.04
CA ARG A 50 9.92 3.35 29.97
C ARG A 50 10.53 4.76 29.97
N GLY A 51 9.94 5.69 29.27
CA GLY A 51 10.25 7.12 29.34
C GLY A 51 9.46 7.83 30.44
N ASN A 52 9.86 9.06 30.78
CA ASN A 52 9.23 9.84 31.89
C ASN A 52 7.78 10.27 31.62
N LYS A 53 7.26 10.22 30.39
CA LYS A 53 5.89 10.61 30.02
C LYS A 53 5.18 9.73 28.98
N GLN A 54 5.92 9.02 28.15
CA GLN A 54 5.37 8.15 27.09
C GLN A 54 6.19 6.89 26.96
N ILE A 55 5.56 5.85 26.45
CA ILE A 55 6.19 4.56 26.15
C ILE A 55 6.78 4.67 24.74
N GLU A 56 8.03 4.23 24.60
CA GLU A 56 8.70 4.10 23.31
C GLU A 56 8.96 2.63 22.99
N LEU A 57 8.74 2.24 21.75
CA LEU A 57 9.08 0.92 21.27
C LEU A 57 10.60 0.74 21.15
N THR A 58 11.09 -0.43 21.55
CA THR A 58 12.41 -0.89 21.11
C THR A 58 12.33 -1.38 19.65
N ASP A 59 13.47 -1.63 19.00
CA ASP A 59 13.48 -2.27 17.67
C ASP A 59 12.81 -3.65 17.69
N ALA A 60 13.00 -4.39 18.77
CA ALA A 60 12.31 -5.66 19.01
C ALA A 60 10.80 -5.45 19.21
N GLY A 61 10.43 -4.43 20.01
CA GLY A 61 9.04 -4.04 20.22
C GLY A 61 8.33 -3.66 18.92
N MET A 62 9.00 -2.91 18.03
CA MET A 62 8.44 -2.55 16.73
C MET A 62 8.19 -3.79 15.86
N ARG A 63 9.16 -4.72 15.80
CA ARG A 63 8.97 -5.99 15.08
C ARG A 63 7.84 -6.81 15.67
N PHE A 64 7.81 -6.91 17.00
CA PHE A 64 6.77 -7.66 17.70
C PHE A 64 5.40 -7.03 17.52
N TYR A 65 5.28 -5.69 17.55
CA TYR A 65 4.03 -4.96 17.29
C TYR A 65 3.45 -5.29 15.93
N LYS A 66 4.28 -5.24 14.88
CA LYS A 66 3.86 -5.62 13.52
C LYS A 66 3.34 -7.07 13.47
N ARG A 67 4.00 -8.00 14.16
CA ARG A 67 3.54 -9.40 14.21
C ARG A 67 2.27 -9.57 15.03
N CYS A 68 2.12 -8.84 16.14
CA CYS A 68 0.88 -8.83 16.91
C CYS A 68 -0.32 -8.38 16.05
N LEU A 69 -0.17 -7.31 15.25
CA LEU A 69 -1.24 -6.87 14.35
C LEU A 69 -1.66 -7.98 13.39
N GLN A 70 -0.69 -8.65 12.76
CA GLN A 70 -0.95 -9.75 11.82
C GLN A 70 -1.66 -10.95 12.48
N ILE A 71 -1.19 -11.37 13.65
CA ILE A 71 -1.76 -12.52 14.38
C ILE A 71 -3.17 -12.19 14.89
N LEU A 72 -3.38 -10.98 15.43
CA LEU A 72 -4.68 -10.56 15.92
C LEU A 72 -5.69 -10.43 14.79
N ASP A 73 -5.28 -9.89 13.64
CA ASP A 73 -6.12 -9.81 12.45
C ASP A 73 -6.51 -11.19 11.94
N LEU A 74 -5.53 -12.11 11.82
CA LEU A 74 -5.79 -13.49 11.43
C LEU A 74 -6.74 -14.20 12.41
N THR A 75 -6.65 -13.93 13.71
CA THR A 75 -7.60 -14.51 14.69
C THR A 75 -9.01 -13.97 14.53
N GLU A 76 -9.19 -12.71 14.17
CA GLU A 76 -10.52 -12.14 13.90
C GLU A 76 -11.08 -12.66 12.56
N ILE A 77 -10.23 -12.78 11.53
CA ILE A 77 -10.61 -13.41 10.25
C ILE A 77 -11.12 -14.83 10.51
N THR A 78 -10.34 -15.66 11.22
CA THR A 78 -10.72 -17.04 11.54
C THR A 78 -12.05 -17.13 12.31
N LYS A 79 -12.26 -16.24 13.29
CA LYS A 79 -13.53 -16.21 14.02
C LYS A 79 -14.72 -15.82 13.14
N ASN A 80 -14.49 -14.91 12.19
CA ASN A 80 -15.54 -14.48 11.26
C ASN A 80 -15.84 -15.59 10.26
N GLU A 81 -14.82 -16.27 9.74
CA GLU A 81 -14.98 -17.45 8.86
C GLU A 81 -15.81 -18.57 9.51
N LEU A 82 -15.60 -18.80 10.80
CA LEU A 82 -16.35 -19.81 11.55
C LEU A 82 -17.79 -19.36 11.91
N LYS A 83 -18.07 -18.07 11.93
CA LYS A 83 -19.40 -17.50 12.23
C LYS A 83 -20.26 -17.32 10.99
N GLU A 84 -19.62 -16.95 9.89
CA GLU A 84 -20.28 -16.81 8.59
C GLU A 84 -20.51 -18.21 8.03
N SER A 85 -21.73 -18.72 8.15
CA SER A 85 -22.12 -19.98 7.51
C SER A 85 -21.83 -19.93 6.01
N PHE A 86 -20.75 -20.61 5.57
CA PHE A 86 -20.48 -21.05 4.20
C PHE A 86 -20.59 -20.02 3.06
N GLN A 87 -20.22 -18.76 3.29
CA GLN A 87 -19.96 -17.87 2.15
C GLN A 87 -18.47 -17.93 1.84
N ASP A 88 -18.14 -18.39 0.64
CA ASP A 88 -16.76 -18.32 0.13
C ASP A 88 -16.35 -16.83 0.06
N VAL A 89 -15.27 -16.48 0.75
CA VAL A 89 -14.74 -15.09 0.75
C VAL A 89 -13.43 -15.10 -0.02
N LEU A 90 -13.37 -14.32 -1.09
CA LEU A 90 -12.13 -14.07 -1.82
C LEU A 90 -11.56 -12.71 -1.42
N ARG A 91 -10.37 -12.73 -0.82
CA ARG A 91 -9.65 -11.53 -0.36
C ARG A 91 -8.62 -11.14 -1.39
N ILE A 92 -8.79 -9.97 -1.99
CA ILE A 92 -7.93 -9.49 -3.06
C ILE A 92 -7.23 -8.21 -2.61
N GLY A 93 -5.89 -8.23 -2.62
CA GLY A 93 -5.08 -7.02 -2.46
C GLY A 93 -4.81 -6.38 -3.81
N ILE A 94 -4.94 -5.05 -3.91
CA ILE A 94 -4.73 -4.33 -5.16
C ILE A 94 -3.97 -3.03 -4.93
N THR A 95 -3.05 -2.69 -5.82
CA THR A 95 -2.46 -1.35 -5.78
C THR A 95 -3.41 -0.35 -6.44
N SER A 96 -3.45 0.88 -5.95
CA SER A 96 -4.32 1.96 -6.46
C SER A 96 -4.23 2.15 -7.98
N SER A 97 -3.03 2.01 -8.54
CA SER A 97 -2.80 2.12 -9.98
C SER A 97 -3.43 0.98 -10.81
N ASN A 98 -3.83 -0.10 -10.17
CA ASN A 98 -4.48 -1.25 -10.82
C ASN A 98 -6.02 -1.22 -10.68
N GLY A 99 -6.58 -0.24 -9.99
CA GLY A 99 -8.03 -0.10 -9.83
C GLY A 99 -8.80 -0.07 -11.17
N GLY A 100 -8.19 0.47 -12.23
CA GLY A 100 -8.75 0.46 -13.57
C GLY A 100 -8.87 -0.93 -14.21
N LEU A 101 -8.08 -1.91 -13.77
CA LEU A 101 -8.19 -3.29 -14.25
C LEU A 101 -9.49 -3.95 -13.78
N ILE A 102 -10.04 -3.52 -12.64
CA ILE A 102 -11.30 -4.06 -12.08
C ILE A 102 -12.51 -3.64 -12.94
N GLN A 103 -12.41 -2.55 -13.67
CA GLN A 103 -13.49 -2.06 -14.56
C GLN A 103 -13.59 -2.84 -15.88
N GLN A 104 -12.70 -3.80 -16.13
CA GLN A 104 -12.77 -4.62 -17.33
C GLN A 104 -13.95 -5.61 -17.24
N ASP A 105 -14.62 -5.83 -18.35
CA ASP A 105 -15.78 -6.72 -18.46
C ASP A 105 -15.52 -8.13 -17.93
N ASN A 106 -14.28 -8.61 -18.04
CA ASN A 106 -13.88 -9.93 -17.55
C ASN A 106 -14.05 -10.09 -16.04
N ILE A 107 -13.76 -9.06 -15.24
CA ILE A 107 -13.92 -9.12 -13.78
C ILE A 107 -15.40 -9.05 -13.41
N LYS A 108 -16.17 -8.25 -14.12
CA LYS A 108 -17.62 -8.19 -13.94
C LYS A 108 -18.24 -9.57 -14.23
N HIS A 109 -17.90 -10.18 -15.36
CA HIS A 109 -18.33 -11.53 -15.70
C HIS A 109 -17.92 -12.59 -14.66
N PHE A 110 -16.71 -12.48 -14.12
CA PHE A 110 -16.25 -13.37 -13.06
C PHE A 110 -17.11 -13.24 -11.80
N ILE A 111 -17.38 -12.02 -11.36
CA ILE A 111 -18.21 -11.75 -10.18
C ILE A 111 -19.65 -12.23 -10.39
N GLU A 112 -20.23 -12.02 -11.58
CA GLU A 112 -21.57 -12.49 -11.93
C GLU A 112 -21.67 -14.02 -12.00
N HIS A 113 -20.59 -14.70 -12.41
CA HIS A 113 -20.54 -16.15 -12.47
C HIS A 113 -20.38 -16.81 -11.09
N TYR A 114 -19.71 -16.13 -10.16
CA TYR A 114 -19.48 -16.57 -8.77
C TYR A 114 -20.22 -15.66 -7.79
N ASP A 115 -21.53 -15.52 -7.96
CA ASP A 115 -22.40 -14.63 -7.19
C ASP A 115 -22.52 -15.00 -5.70
N HIS A 116 -22.21 -16.25 -5.34
CA HIS A 116 -22.16 -16.75 -3.97
C HIS A 116 -20.87 -16.36 -3.23
N VAL A 117 -19.84 -15.88 -3.94
CA VAL A 117 -18.56 -15.47 -3.36
C VAL A 117 -18.63 -14.02 -2.86
N GLN A 118 -18.25 -13.78 -1.62
CA GLN A 118 -18.02 -12.43 -1.11
C GLN A 118 -16.61 -11.95 -1.47
N TYR A 119 -16.49 -10.79 -2.07
CA TYR A 119 -15.20 -10.19 -2.43
C TYR A 119 -14.80 -9.15 -1.40
N ARG A 120 -13.60 -9.27 -0.82
CA ARG A 120 -13.01 -8.25 0.07
C ARG A 120 -11.78 -7.66 -0.60
N ILE A 121 -11.80 -6.35 -0.82
CA ILE A 121 -10.72 -5.65 -1.52
C ILE A 121 -9.88 -4.87 -0.51
N TYR A 122 -8.58 -5.12 -0.52
CA TYR A 122 -7.58 -4.42 0.27
C TYR A 122 -6.74 -3.56 -0.65
N GLU A 123 -6.62 -2.27 -0.35
CA GLU A 123 -5.82 -1.36 -1.14
C GLU A 123 -4.53 -1.00 -0.39
N GLY A 124 -3.41 -0.99 -1.11
CA GLY A 124 -2.12 -0.65 -0.54
C GLY A 124 -1.01 -0.55 -1.58
N SER A 125 0.21 -0.27 -1.13
CA SER A 125 1.40 -0.35 -1.96
C SER A 125 1.74 -1.80 -2.34
N THR A 126 2.57 -1.98 -3.36
CA THR A 126 3.04 -3.34 -3.74
C THR A 126 3.64 -4.10 -2.56
N TYR A 127 4.38 -3.41 -1.68
CA TYR A 127 5.03 -4.06 -0.53
C TYR A 127 4.02 -4.44 0.56
N GLU A 128 3.04 -3.58 0.85
CA GLU A 128 1.96 -3.88 1.79
C GLU A 128 1.10 -5.06 1.30
N ILE A 129 0.76 -5.08 0.01
CA ILE A 129 0.01 -6.20 -0.58
C ILE A 129 0.81 -7.51 -0.52
N LEU A 130 2.13 -7.47 -0.77
CA LEU A 130 3.00 -8.64 -0.60
C LEU A 130 3.06 -9.10 0.85
N ASP A 131 3.16 -8.19 1.81
CA ASP A 131 3.15 -8.53 3.23
C ASP A 131 1.81 -9.17 3.65
N LEU A 132 0.68 -8.65 3.16
CA LEU A 132 -0.64 -9.24 3.39
C LEU A 132 -0.76 -10.64 2.77
N LEU A 133 -0.23 -10.84 1.56
CA LEU A 133 -0.24 -12.14 0.89
C LEU A 133 0.63 -13.16 1.62
N LEU A 134 1.86 -12.78 2.01
CA LEU A 134 2.78 -13.64 2.74
C LEU A 134 2.32 -13.98 4.18
N SER A 135 1.49 -13.12 4.76
CA SER A 135 0.85 -13.37 6.06
C SER A 135 -0.52 -14.05 5.96
N HIS A 136 -0.94 -14.47 4.75
CA HIS A 136 -2.22 -15.12 4.48
C HIS A 136 -3.45 -14.27 4.84
N ASN A 137 -3.32 -12.95 4.90
CA ASN A 137 -4.44 -12.04 5.12
C ASN A 137 -5.24 -11.77 3.83
N ILE A 138 -4.64 -12.03 2.67
CA ILE A 138 -5.29 -12.01 1.37
C ILE A 138 -4.95 -13.27 0.58
N ASP A 139 -5.82 -13.64 -0.35
CA ASP A 139 -5.69 -14.84 -1.18
C ASP A 139 -5.01 -14.55 -2.51
N LEU A 140 -5.18 -13.32 -3.04
CA LEU A 140 -4.65 -12.86 -4.32
C LEU A 140 -4.15 -11.41 -4.21
N GLY A 141 -3.00 -11.13 -4.82
CA GLY A 141 -2.45 -9.76 -4.92
C GLY A 141 -2.32 -9.32 -6.37
N ILE A 142 -2.91 -8.18 -6.75
CA ILE A 142 -2.74 -7.55 -8.06
C ILE A 142 -1.80 -6.35 -7.89
N VAL A 143 -0.56 -6.53 -8.29
CA VAL A 143 0.51 -5.56 -8.04
C VAL A 143 1.27 -5.23 -9.32
N ARG A 144 2.11 -4.19 -9.27
CA ARG A 144 2.99 -3.81 -10.39
C ARG A 144 4.43 -4.17 -10.09
N THR A 145 5.12 -4.62 -11.12
CA THR A 145 6.57 -4.80 -11.09
C THR A 145 7.30 -3.43 -11.00
N PRO A 146 8.56 -3.38 -10.49
CA PRO A 146 9.34 -4.50 -9.96
C PRO A 146 9.02 -4.82 -8.50
N PHE A 147 9.12 -6.10 -8.12
CA PHE A 147 9.09 -6.60 -6.73
C PHE A 147 9.79 -7.97 -6.65
N ASP A 148 10.12 -8.42 -5.44
CA ASP A 148 10.72 -9.73 -5.23
C ASP A 148 9.67 -10.85 -5.37
N THR A 149 9.81 -11.67 -6.41
CA THR A 149 8.90 -12.77 -6.74
C THR A 149 9.28 -14.10 -6.11
N SER A 150 10.40 -14.18 -5.39
CA SER A 150 10.97 -15.47 -4.92
C SER A 150 10.08 -16.21 -3.91
N LYS A 151 9.16 -15.50 -3.27
CA LYS A 151 8.32 -16.03 -2.18
C LYS A 151 6.85 -16.23 -2.56
N VAL A 152 6.48 -15.92 -3.80
CA VAL A 152 5.08 -15.96 -4.27
C VAL A 152 4.99 -16.57 -5.65
N ASN A 153 3.86 -17.21 -5.96
CA ASN A 153 3.55 -17.60 -7.33
C ASN A 153 3.06 -16.38 -8.10
N THR A 154 3.60 -16.14 -9.29
CA THR A 154 3.28 -14.96 -10.09
C THR A 154 2.76 -15.32 -11.46
N PHE A 155 1.70 -14.62 -11.87
CA PHE A 155 1.17 -14.62 -13.23
C PHE A 155 1.34 -13.22 -13.81
N TYR A 156 2.01 -13.11 -14.94
CA TYR A 156 2.22 -11.82 -15.60
C TYR A 156 1.07 -11.53 -16.55
N LEU A 157 0.45 -10.38 -16.36
CA LEU A 157 -0.49 -9.80 -17.32
C LEU A 157 0.27 -9.07 -18.43
N GLU A 158 -0.45 -8.57 -19.43
CA GLU A 158 0.14 -7.81 -20.53
C GLU A 158 0.89 -6.57 -20.04
N LYS A 159 1.94 -6.20 -20.78
CA LYS A 159 2.68 -4.97 -20.50
C LYS A 159 1.81 -3.77 -20.85
N GLU A 160 1.73 -2.86 -19.90
CA GLU A 160 0.97 -1.65 -20.05
C GLU A 160 1.90 -0.48 -20.41
N PRO A 161 1.51 0.38 -21.39
CA PRO A 161 2.29 1.55 -21.72
C PRO A 161 2.20 2.60 -20.62
N MET A 162 3.29 3.36 -20.44
CA MET A 162 3.31 4.57 -19.62
C MET A 162 2.86 5.75 -20.46
N ILE A 163 2.13 6.67 -19.83
CA ILE A 163 1.68 7.92 -20.45
C ILE A 163 2.16 9.12 -19.63
N VAL A 164 2.26 10.24 -20.30
CA VAL A 164 2.36 11.57 -19.69
C VAL A 164 1.01 12.24 -19.80
N ILE A 165 0.49 12.75 -18.69
CA ILE A 165 -0.83 13.39 -18.65
C ILE A 165 -0.77 14.73 -17.88
N GLY A 166 -1.46 15.75 -18.39
CA GLY A 166 -1.50 17.08 -17.76
C GLY A 166 -2.37 18.06 -18.52
N LYS A 167 -2.31 19.33 -18.13
CA LYS A 167 -3.05 20.39 -18.82
C LYS A 167 -2.51 20.61 -20.24
N LYS A 168 -3.40 20.95 -21.17
CA LYS A 168 -3.15 21.20 -22.60
C LYS A 168 -1.94 22.11 -22.87
N GLU A 169 -1.69 23.05 -22.00
CA GLU A 169 -0.58 24.00 -22.13
C GLU A 169 0.80 23.36 -22.18
N TYR A 170 0.96 22.17 -21.60
CA TYR A 170 2.20 21.39 -21.63
C TYR A 170 2.39 20.61 -22.93
N PHE A 171 1.33 20.43 -23.75
CA PHE A 171 1.35 19.63 -24.96
C PHE A 171 1.46 20.46 -26.26
N LYS A 172 1.98 21.69 -26.16
CA LYS A 172 2.24 22.57 -27.32
C LYS A 172 3.21 21.98 -28.35
N ARG A 173 4.01 21.01 -27.95
CA ARG A 173 4.90 20.22 -28.81
C ARG A 173 4.61 18.75 -28.60
N PRO A 174 4.80 17.90 -29.62
CA PRO A 174 4.67 16.46 -29.47
C PRO A 174 5.59 15.94 -28.36
N ILE A 175 5.04 15.10 -27.49
CA ILE A 175 5.77 14.40 -26.43
C ILE A 175 5.66 12.91 -26.75
N SER A 176 6.78 12.24 -26.94
CA SER A 176 6.83 10.79 -27.12
C SER A 176 7.96 10.13 -26.31
N LYS A 177 8.91 10.92 -25.82
CA LYS A 177 10.09 10.42 -25.10
C LYS A 177 10.38 11.27 -23.87
N MET A 178 11.04 10.67 -22.90
CA MET A 178 11.48 11.36 -21.67
C MET A 178 12.31 12.62 -21.94
N LYS A 179 13.11 12.64 -23.03
CA LYS A 179 13.88 13.83 -23.43
C LYS A 179 13.01 15.04 -23.76
N ASP A 180 11.79 14.83 -24.21
CA ASP A 180 10.83 15.90 -24.58
C ASP A 180 10.29 16.61 -23.35
N LEU A 181 10.44 16.00 -22.16
CA LEU A 181 9.99 16.50 -20.86
C LEU A 181 11.03 17.38 -20.14
N LYS A 182 12.19 17.64 -20.75
CA LYS A 182 13.34 18.34 -20.14
C LYS A 182 12.99 19.66 -19.44
N LYS A 183 11.99 20.40 -19.93
CA LYS A 183 11.58 21.72 -19.39
C LYS A 183 10.20 21.73 -18.76
N ILE A 184 9.59 20.56 -18.62
CA ILE A 184 8.24 20.40 -18.09
C ILE A 184 8.34 19.88 -16.65
N PRO A 185 7.68 20.52 -15.69
CA PRO A 185 7.64 20.00 -14.31
C PRO A 185 6.96 18.66 -14.27
N LEU A 186 7.62 17.66 -13.67
CA LEU A 186 7.09 16.31 -13.58
C LEU A 186 6.50 16.00 -12.21
N ILE A 187 5.41 15.26 -12.24
CA ILE A 187 4.77 14.60 -11.11
C ILE A 187 4.97 13.11 -11.31
N ILE A 188 5.67 12.44 -10.40
CA ILE A 188 6.03 11.04 -10.57
C ILE A 188 5.71 10.21 -9.34
N HIS A 189 5.44 8.94 -9.57
CA HIS A 189 5.37 7.98 -8.47
C HIS A 189 6.80 7.70 -7.95
N GLN A 190 6.99 7.72 -6.63
CA GLN A 190 8.33 7.59 -6.01
C GLN A 190 9.08 6.31 -6.43
N ARG A 191 8.37 5.21 -6.78
CA ARG A 191 9.01 3.98 -7.28
C ARG A 191 9.80 4.17 -8.58
N TYR A 192 9.44 5.18 -9.41
CA TYR A 192 10.10 5.47 -10.67
C TYR A 192 11.27 6.45 -10.53
N LEU A 193 11.48 7.03 -9.34
CA LEU A 193 12.60 7.93 -9.07
C LEU A 193 13.97 7.37 -9.46
N PRO A 194 14.33 6.13 -9.06
CA PRO A 194 15.62 5.56 -9.45
C PRO A 194 15.76 5.45 -10.98
N LEU A 195 14.73 4.97 -11.67
CA LEU A 195 14.74 4.80 -13.13
C LEU A 195 14.89 6.14 -13.86
N ILE A 196 14.17 7.18 -13.40
CA ILE A 196 14.24 8.51 -14.00
C ILE A 196 15.60 9.17 -13.74
N ASN A 197 16.17 8.98 -12.55
CA ASN A 197 17.49 9.48 -12.21
C ASN A 197 18.58 8.79 -13.07
N ASP A 198 18.52 7.48 -13.20
CA ASP A 198 19.45 6.71 -14.05
C ASP A 198 19.33 7.13 -15.52
N TYR A 199 18.11 7.32 -16.03
CA TYR A 199 17.89 7.85 -17.36
C TYR A 199 18.51 9.24 -17.54
N SER A 200 18.28 10.13 -16.58
CA SER A 200 18.82 11.50 -16.58
C SER A 200 20.34 11.50 -16.62
N LEU A 201 21.00 10.67 -15.82
CA LEU A 201 22.45 10.53 -15.77
C LEU A 201 22.99 9.96 -17.08
N ASN A 202 22.43 8.84 -17.58
CA ASN A 202 22.90 8.16 -18.78
C ASN A 202 22.71 8.98 -20.05
N LYS A 203 21.68 9.82 -20.12
CA LYS A 203 21.39 10.67 -21.29
C LYS A 203 21.88 12.11 -21.15
N HIS A 204 22.49 12.47 -20.01
CA HIS A 204 22.92 13.83 -19.68
C HIS A 204 21.76 14.85 -19.84
N ILE A 205 20.57 14.47 -19.38
CA ILE A 205 19.36 15.29 -19.45
C ILE A 205 18.96 15.67 -18.04
N GLN A 206 18.76 16.98 -17.79
CA GLN A 206 18.19 17.45 -16.54
C GLN A 206 16.65 17.37 -16.61
N ILE A 207 16.05 16.53 -15.77
CA ILE A 207 14.61 16.39 -15.62
C ILE A 207 14.18 17.12 -14.36
N GLN A 208 13.11 17.92 -14.46
CA GLN A 208 12.59 18.71 -13.35
C GLN A 208 11.47 17.95 -12.63
N ILE A 209 11.80 17.19 -11.58
CA ILE A 209 10.81 16.56 -10.71
C ILE A 209 10.28 17.62 -9.74
N LYS A 210 8.99 17.94 -9.82
CA LYS A 210 8.33 18.95 -9.00
C LYS A 210 7.57 18.31 -7.82
N VAL A 211 6.92 17.17 -8.07
CA VAL A 211 6.13 16.45 -7.07
C VAL A 211 6.45 14.96 -7.15
N THR A 212 6.56 14.34 -5.99
CA THR A 212 6.68 12.89 -5.86
C THR A 212 5.48 12.37 -5.09
N CYS A 213 4.79 11.38 -5.64
CA CYS A 213 3.61 10.75 -5.05
C CYS A 213 3.88 9.25 -4.83
N ASP A 214 3.12 8.65 -3.97
CA ASP A 214 3.08 7.20 -3.73
C ASP A 214 1.84 6.52 -4.35
N ASP A 215 0.98 7.32 -5.00
CA ASP A 215 -0.28 6.90 -5.61
C ASP A 215 -0.50 7.58 -6.97
N SER A 216 -1.02 6.82 -7.96
CA SER A 216 -1.32 7.34 -9.30
C SER A 216 -2.52 8.29 -9.31
N ARG A 217 -3.53 8.08 -8.46
CA ARG A 217 -4.69 9.00 -8.33
C ARG A 217 -4.24 10.36 -7.83
N THR A 218 -3.39 10.37 -6.82
CA THR A 218 -2.77 11.61 -6.32
C THR A 218 -1.97 12.30 -7.40
N SER A 219 -1.21 11.55 -8.21
CA SER A 219 -0.46 12.12 -9.35
C SER A 219 -1.39 12.79 -10.36
N LEU A 220 -2.55 12.20 -10.67
CA LEU A 220 -3.55 12.79 -11.56
C LEU A 220 -4.19 14.07 -10.98
N ILE A 221 -4.49 14.09 -9.68
CA ILE A 221 -5.02 15.28 -8.99
C ILE A 221 -4.04 16.45 -9.12
N TRP A 222 -2.74 16.21 -8.88
CA TRP A 222 -1.70 17.22 -9.01
C TRP A 222 -1.50 17.68 -10.47
N ALA A 223 -1.60 16.78 -11.44
CA ALA A 223 -1.56 17.12 -12.87
C ALA A 223 -2.75 17.99 -13.27
N ASN A 224 -3.95 17.68 -12.75
CA ASN A 224 -5.14 18.47 -12.98
C ASN A 224 -5.07 19.88 -12.38
N SER A 225 -4.32 20.09 -11.30
CA SER A 225 -4.09 21.43 -10.74
C SER A 225 -3.16 22.32 -11.58
N GLY A 226 -2.57 21.77 -12.67
CA GLY A 226 -1.68 22.54 -13.57
C GLY A 226 -0.25 22.72 -13.05
N ILE A 227 0.15 21.99 -12.00
CA ILE A 227 1.53 22.10 -11.43
C ILE A 227 2.58 21.48 -12.35
N GLY A 228 2.18 20.52 -13.18
CA GLY A 228 3.07 19.80 -14.09
C GLY A 228 2.33 18.68 -14.82
N VAL A 229 3.09 17.77 -15.43
CA VAL A 229 2.56 16.57 -16.06
C VAL A 229 2.89 15.33 -15.21
N ALA A 230 1.93 14.43 -15.08
CA ALA A 230 2.13 13.17 -14.37
C ALA A 230 2.58 12.07 -15.34
N ILE A 231 3.52 11.23 -14.89
CA ILE A 231 3.88 9.99 -15.57
C ILE A 231 3.19 8.84 -14.85
N VAL A 232 2.25 8.22 -15.52
CA VAL A 232 1.39 7.16 -14.96
C VAL A 232 1.15 6.04 -15.98
N PRO A 233 0.75 4.83 -15.54
CA PRO A 233 0.27 3.79 -16.45
C PRO A 233 -1.01 4.20 -17.16
N LEU A 234 -1.22 3.69 -18.38
CA LEU A 234 -2.41 4.01 -19.20
C LEU A 234 -3.74 3.72 -18.46
N SER A 235 -3.82 2.62 -17.71
CA SER A 235 -5.01 2.25 -16.93
C SER A 235 -5.40 3.29 -15.89
N SER A 236 -4.47 4.15 -15.48
CA SER A 236 -4.77 5.24 -14.56
C SER A 236 -5.76 6.27 -15.12
N LEU A 237 -5.98 6.29 -16.45
CA LEU A 237 -7.01 7.14 -17.08
C LEU A 237 -8.42 6.84 -16.58
N SER A 238 -8.70 5.59 -16.19
CA SER A 238 -10.00 5.20 -15.61
C SER A 238 -10.23 5.71 -14.19
N LEU A 239 -9.16 6.20 -13.54
CA LEU A 239 -9.19 6.67 -12.15
C LEU A 239 -9.49 8.17 -12.04
N ASN A 240 -10.63 8.66 -12.48
CA ASN A 240 -10.98 10.07 -12.41
C ASN A 240 -10.33 10.95 -13.49
N TYR A 241 -10.39 10.53 -14.72
CA TYR A 241 -9.91 11.34 -15.84
C TYR A 241 -10.82 12.58 -16.05
N ASP A 242 -10.22 13.76 -15.90
CA ASP A 242 -10.85 15.03 -16.29
C ASP A 242 -10.62 15.25 -17.78
N SER A 243 -11.70 15.44 -18.55
CA SER A 243 -11.65 15.70 -19.99
C SER A 243 -10.83 16.95 -20.40
N SER A 244 -10.47 17.80 -19.44
CA SER A 244 -9.58 18.94 -19.67
C SER A 244 -8.08 18.58 -19.73
N LEU A 245 -7.73 17.34 -19.39
CA LEU A 245 -6.37 16.85 -19.47
C LEU A 245 -6.08 16.23 -20.84
N GLU A 246 -4.87 16.46 -21.33
CA GLU A 246 -4.30 15.77 -22.49
C GLU A 246 -3.26 14.77 -22.05
N TYR A 247 -3.05 13.74 -22.85
CA TYR A 247 -2.00 12.75 -22.61
C TYR A 247 -1.26 12.34 -23.87
N ALA A 248 -0.06 11.81 -23.68
CA ALA A 248 0.77 11.23 -24.74
C ALA A 248 1.44 9.95 -24.24
N TYR A 249 1.65 9.01 -25.14
CA TYR A 249 2.40 7.77 -24.83
C TYR A 249 3.91 8.05 -24.72
N LEU A 250 4.57 7.40 -23.77
CA LEU A 250 6.03 7.36 -23.66
C LEU A 250 6.54 6.09 -24.33
N GLU A 251 7.36 6.27 -25.36
CA GLU A 251 7.97 5.19 -26.16
C GLU A 251 9.35 4.75 -25.65
N ASP A 252 9.88 5.40 -24.62
CA ASP A 252 11.15 5.01 -24.02
C ASP A 252 11.03 3.60 -23.40
N LYS A 253 12.00 2.74 -23.74
CA LYS A 253 12.09 1.37 -23.22
C LYS A 253 13.05 1.31 -22.03
#